data_ce649f69a6103f7a19b9dfe7dcc510c9
#
_entry.id   ce649f69a6103f7a19b9dfe7dcc510c9
#
_cell.length_a   1.000
_cell.length_b   1.000
_cell.length_c   1.000
_cell.angle_alpha   90.00
_cell.angle_beta   90.00
_cell.angle_gamma   90.00
#
_symmetry.space_group_name_H-M   'P 1'
#
loop_
_entity.id
_entity.type
_entity.pdbx_description
1 polymer ?
#
loop_
_entity_poly.entity_id
_entity_poly.type
_entity_poly.pdbx_seq_one_letter_code
_entity_poly.pdbx_strand_id
1 'polypeptide(L)'
;MKISVVSGILGDYTLDESLKYLSSLGVDQFELGVGGYPGKAHADALVLSKDKKAREELLDTFKRYNMGISALAVHGNCVHPDKATAEKFEADFEAACVLAGQLGVDRLVTFSGCPGSDPDAKEPSWVTCAWPPDYPRVLEWQWNE
;
A
#
# COMPACT_ATOMS: atom_id res chain seq x y z
N MET A 1 -3.60 15.36 -19.67
CA MET A 1 -3.53 15.11 -18.21
C MET A 1 -4.01 13.67 -18.01
N LYS A 2 -3.35 12.87 -17.17
CA LYS A 2 -3.81 11.51 -16.83
C LYS A 2 -4.46 11.52 -15.46
N ILE A 3 -5.55 10.75 -15.30
CA ILE A 3 -6.25 10.58 -14.02
C ILE A 3 -5.86 9.23 -13.44
N SER A 4 -5.50 9.21 -12.17
CA SER A 4 -5.20 7.99 -11.42
C SER A 4 -6.11 7.87 -10.20
N VAL A 5 -6.48 6.63 -9.85
CA VAL A 5 -7.29 6.30 -8.68
C VAL A 5 -6.50 5.33 -7.80
N VAL A 6 -6.58 5.49 -6.47
CA VAL A 6 -5.95 4.57 -5.52
C VAL A 6 -6.79 3.31 -5.33
N SER A 7 -6.15 2.15 -5.36
CA SER A 7 -6.81 0.84 -5.34
C SER A 7 -7.58 0.53 -4.06
N GLY A 8 -7.17 1.11 -2.93
CA GLY A 8 -7.78 0.83 -1.62
C GLY A 8 -9.28 1.14 -1.53
N ILE A 9 -9.79 2.07 -2.34
CA ILE A 9 -11.23 2.38 -2.37
C ILE A 9 -12.07 1.33 -3.12
N LEU A 10 -11.43 0.40 -3.82
CA LEU A 10 -12.06 -0.67 -4.60
C LEU A 10 -11.69 -2.07 -4.05
N GLY A 11 -11.31 -2.16 -2.76
CA GLY A 11 -10.85 -3.40 -2.15
C GLY A 11 -11.84 -4.55 -2.15
N ASP A 12 -13.14 -4.27 -2.30
CA ASP A 12 -14.20 -5.27 -2.41
C ASP A 12 -14.36 -5.86 -3.82
N TYR A 13 -13.71 -5.27 -4.81
CA TYR A 13 -13.72 -5.72 -6.20
C TYR A 13 -12.43 -6.48 -6.53
N THR A 14 -12.51 -7.41 -7.48
CA THR A 14 -11.30 -8.00 -8.08
C THR A 14 -10.55 -6.95 -8.89
N LEU A 15 -9.27 -7.20 -9.20
CA LEU A 15 -8.49 -6.32 -10.06
C LEU A 15 -9.16 -6.12 -11.43
N ASP A 16 -9.68 -7.20 -12.04
CA ASP A 16 -10.34 -7.16 -13.33
C ASP A 16 -11.59 -6.27 -13.32
N GLU A 17 -12.46 -6.44 -12.31
CA GLU A 17 -13.65 -5.61 -12.11
C GLU A 17 -13.30 -4.14 -11.87
N SER A 18 -12.28 -3.86 -11.04
CA SER A 18 -11.82 -2.52 -10.75
C SER A 18 -11.32 -1.80 -12.00
N LEU A 19 -10.46 -2.45 -12.79
CA LEU A 19 -9.91 -1.86 -14.01
C LEU A 19 -10.99 -1.69 -15.09
N LYS A 20 -11.89 -2.65 -15.23
CA LYS A 20 -13.06 -2.55 -16.13
C LYS A 20 -13.93 -1.34 -15.78
N TYR A 21 -14.26 -1.18 -14.50
CA TYR A 21 -15.07 -0.06 -14.02
C TYR A 21 -14.38 1.28 -14.26
N LEU A 22 -13.14 1.44 -13.83
CA LEU A 22 -12.38 2.67 -13.96
C LEU A 22 -12.12 3.05 -15.43
N SER A 23 -11.80 2.09 -16.28
CA SER A 23 -11.64 2.32 -17.71
C SER A 23 -12.94 2.83 -18.36
N SER A 24 -14.11 2.34 -17.92
CA SER A 24 -15.41 2.85 -18.42
C SER A 24 -15.70 4.30 -18.04
N LEU A 25 -15.04 4.81 -16.98
CA LEU A 25 -15.12 6.19 -16.53
C LEU A 25 -14.05 7.10 -17.17
N GLY A 26 -13.18 6.56 -18.02
CA GLY A 26 -12.10 7.32 -18.65
C GLY A 26 -10.89 7.55 -17.73
N VAL A 27 -10.71 6.74 -16.69
CA VAL A 27 -9.52 6.74 -15.83
C VAL A 27 -8.36 6.08 -16.56
N ASP A 28 -7.18 6.71 -16.53
CA ASP A 28 -6.01 6.26 -17.29
C ASP A 28 -5.08 5.34 -16.50
N GLN A 29 -5.05 5.50 -15.17
CA GLN A 29 -4.04 4.88 -14.32
C GLN A 29 -4.63 4.43 -12.98
N PHE A 30 -3.92 3.50 -12.35
CA PHE A 30 -4.25 2.96 -11.03
C PHE A 30 -3.03 3.07 -10.12
N GLU A 31 -3.18 3.66 -8.95
CA GLU A 31 -2.19 3.58 -7.89
C GLU A 31 -2.45 2.28 -7.13
N LEU A 32 -1.55 1.31 -7.32
CA LEU A 32 -1.76 -0.06 -6.90
C LEU A 32 -1.27 -0.30 -5.47
N GLY A 33 -2.17 -0.61 -4.55
CA GLY A 33 -1.85 -1.08 -3.20
C GLY A 33 -1.22 -2.47 -3.26
N VAL A 34 -0.03 -2.61 -2.66
CA VAL A 34 0.77 -3.84 -2.72
C VAL A 34 1.20 -4.36 -1.35
N GLY A 35 0.82 -3.67 -0.27
CA GLY A 35 1.15 -3.99 1.11
C GLY A 35 0.80 -2.87 2.07
N GLY A 36 1.05 -3.08 3.36
CA GLY A 36 0.74 -2.11 4.40
C GLY A 36 -0.75 -1.79 4.51
N TYR A 37 -1.08 -0.54 4.86
CA TYR A 37 -2.46 -0.07 5.04
C TYR A 37 -3.32 -0.05 3.75
N PRO A 38 -2.79 0.21 2.54
CA PRO A 38 -3.56 0.03 1.30
C PRO A 38 -4.04 -1.39 1.06
N GLY A 39 -3.46 -2.35 1.78
CA GLY A 39 -3.81 -3.76 1.69
C GLY A 39 -3.23 -4.45 0.45
N LYS A 40 -3.67 -5.68 0.25
CA LYS A 40 -3.18 -6.62 -0.76
C LYS A 40 -4.31 -7.19 -1.62
N ALA A 41 -5.45 -6.53 -1.66
CA ALA A 41 -6.65 -7.03 -2.35
C ALA A 41 -6.42 -7.28 -3.85
N HIS A 42 -5.62 -6.43 -4.50
CA HIS A 42 -5.37 -6.51 -5.94
C HIS A 42 -3.97 -7.03 -6.29
N ALA A 43 -3.00 -6.84 -5.38
CA ALA A 43 -1.61 -7.23 -5.59
C ALA A 43 -0.88 -7.38 -4.26
N ASP A 44 -0.02 -8.39 -4.13
CA ASP A 44 0.84 -8.61 -2.96
C ASP A 44 2.30 -8.54 -3.39
N ALA A 45 3.04 -7.54 -2.88
CA ALA A 45 4.44 -7.36 -3.20
C ALA A 45 5.32 -8.55 -2.79
N LEU A 46 5.03 -9.19 -1.65
CA LEU A 46 5.77 -10.36 -1.16
C LEU A 46 5.66 -11.57 -2.10
N VAL A 47 4.54 -11.70 -2.79
CA VAL A 47 4.30 -12.76 -3.78
C VAL A 47 4.85 -12.34 -5.14
N LEU A 48 4.42 -11.17 -5.63
CA LEU A 48 4.73 -10.71 -6.99
C LEU A 48 6.22 -10.45 -7.21
N SER A 49 6.97 -10.02 -6.19
CA SER A 49 8.42 -9.84 -6.31
C SER A 49 9.18 -11.14 -6.62
N LYS A 50 8.61 -12.29 -6.30
CA LYS A 50 9.20 -13.61 -6.47
C LYS A 50 8.63 -14.40 -7.65
N ASP A 51 7.40 -14.10 -8.06
CA ASP A 51 6.69 -14.83 -9.11
C ASP A 51 6.59 -14.00 -10.41
N LYS A 52 7.44 -14.36 -11.37
CA LYS A 52 7.46 -13.70 -12.68
C LYS A 52 6.14 -13.91 -13.44
N LYS A 53 5.55 -15.12 -13.37
CA LYS A 53 4.32 -15.42 -14.10
C LYS A 53 3.16 -14.60 -13.56
N ALA A 54 3.03 -14.50 -12.24
CA ALA A 54 2.01 -13.67 -11.61
C ALA A 54 2.15 -12.18 -11.99
N ARG A 55 3.40 -11.66 -12.13
CA ARG A 55 3.62 -10.30 -12.63
C ARG A 55 3.18 -10.12 -14.08
N GLU A 56 3.45 -11.10 -14.95
CA GLU A 56 3.01 -11.07 -16.35
C GLU A 56 1.48 -11.06 -16.45
N GLU A 57 0.79 -11.90 -15.67
CA GLU A 57 -0.67 -11.95 -15.59
C GLU A 57 -1.26 -10.61 -15.07
N LEU A 58 -0.63 -10.00 -14.07
CA LEU A 58 -0.99 -8.66 -13.57
C LEU A 58 -0.91 -7.63 -14.71
N LEU A 59 0.23 -7.55 -15.39
CA LEU A 59 0.45 -6.58 -16.48
C LEU A 59 -0.50 -6.81 -17.65
N ASP A 60 -0.79 -8.05 -17.98
CA ASP A 60 -1.75 -8.37 -19.07
C ASP A 60 -3.18 -7.94 -18.70
N THR A 61 -3.54 -7.99 -17.42
CA THR A 61 -4.83 -7.46 -16.95
C THR A 61 -4.90 -5.95 -17.15
N PHE A 62 -3.85 -5.19 -16.79
CA PHE A 62 -3.78 -3.75 -17.05
C PHE A 62 -3.84 -3.42 -18.56
N LYS A 63 -3.11 -4.15 -19.39
CA LYS A 63 -3.13 -3.98 -20.85
C LYS A 63 -4.52 -4.19 -21.45
N ARG A 64 -5.27 -5.18 -20.97
CA ARG A 64 -6.63 -5.49 -21.44
C ARG A 64 -7.55 -4.29 -21.37
N TYR A 65 -7.39 -3.45 -20.35
CA TYR A 65 -8.20 -2.24 -20.13
C TYR A 65 -7.50 -0.94 -20.58
N ASN A 66 -6.34 -1.04 -21.23
CA ASN A 66 -5.53 0.11 -21.65
C ASN A 66 -5.22 1.06 -20.49
N MET A 67 -5.00 0.51 -19.30
CA MET A 67 -4.65 1.27 -18.09
C MET A 67 -3.18 1.07 -17.71
N GLY A 68 -2.60 2.06 -17.03
CA GLY A 68 -1.25 2.01 -16.50
C GLY A 68 -1.22 1.95 -14.97
N ILE A 69 -0.07 1.59 -14.41
CA ILE A 69 0.22 1.71 -12.98
C ILE A 69 0.92 3.06 -12.77
N SER A 70 0.33 3.95 -11.99
CA SER A 70 0.90 5.28 -11.72
C SER A 70 1.94 5.26 -10.60
N ALA A 71 1.73 4.40 -9.61
CA ALA A 71 2.61 4.20 -8.46
C ALA A 71 2.25 2.88 -7.77
N LEU A 72 3.15 2.35 -6.94
CA LEU A 72 2.83 1.32 -5.96
C LEU A 72 2.63 1.97 -4.59
N ALA A 73 1.53 1.65 -3.91
CA ALA A 73 1.21 2.16 -2.58
C ALA A 73 1.49 1.08 -1.53
N VAL A 74 2.33 1.42 -0.55
CA VAL A 74 2.78 0.53 0.53
C VAL A 74 2.94 1.32 1.83
N HIS A 75 1.86 2.02 2.20
CA HIS A 75 1.85 2.83 3.42
C HIS A 75 2.01 1.94 4.66
N GLY A 76 3.00 2.24 5.49
CA GLY A 76 3.28 1.50 6.71
C GLY A 76 4.16 2.30 7.66
N ASN A 77 4.28 1.85 8.90
CA ASN A 77 5.14 2.46 9.90
C ASN A 77 6.37 1.57 10.16
N CYS A 78 7.40 1.69 9.31
CA CYS A 78 8.66 0.94 9.44
C CYS A 78 9.48 1.37 10.67
N VAL A 79 9.14 2.47 11.30
CA VAL A 79 9.77 2.93 12.56
C VAL A 79 8.85 2.76 13.76
N HIS A 80 7.88 1.86 13.66
CA HIS A 80 6.97 1.54 14.76
C HIS A 80 7.76 1.07 16.00
N PRO A 81 7.45 1.55 17.23
CA PRO A 81 8.16 1.13 18.43
C PRO A 81 8.00 -0.37 18.74
N ASP A 82 6.86 -0.97 18.43
CA ASP A 82 6.74 -2.44 18.41
C ASP A 82 7.49 -3.01 17.20
N LYS A 83 8.57 -3.76 17.50
CA LYS A 83 9.48 -4.31 16.47
C LYS A 83 8.78 -5.28 15.50
N ALA A 84 7.87 -6.12 15.99
CA ALA A 84 7.19 -7.07 15.12
C ALA A 84 6.29 -6.37 14.10
N THR A 85 5.69 -5.26 14.49
CA THR A 85 4.91 -4.39 13.62
C THR A 85 5.82 -3.68 12.60
N ALA A 86 6.94 -3.11 13.05
CA ALA A 86 7.92 -2.46 12.17
C ALA A 86 8.46 -3.43 11.11
N GLU A 87 8.94 -4.61 11.51
CA GLU A 87 9.49 -5.66 10.63
C GLU A 87 8.48 -6.09 9.55
N LYS A 88 7.20 -6.17 9.91
CA LYS A 88 6.14 -6.50 8.94
C LYS A 88 5.99 -5.42 7.87
N PHE A 89 5.96 -4.15 8.25
CA PHE A 89 5.89 -3.04 7.30
C PHE A 89 7.17 -2.91 6.47
N GLU A 90 8.33 -3.13 7.07
CA GLU A 90 9.62 -3.12 6.39
C GLU A 90 9.68 -4.21 5.31
N ALA A 91 9.25 -5.44 5.61
CA ALA A 91 9.20 -6.53 4.64
C ALA A 91 8.27 -6.20 3.44
N ASP A 92 7.11 -5.62 3.68
CA ASP A 92 6.20 -5.17 2.61
C ASP A 92 6.86 -4.06 1.76
N PHE A 93 7.55 -3.10 2.40
CA PHE A 93 8.22 -2.00 1.72
C PHE A 93 9.40 -2.47 0.87
N GLU A 94 10.28 -3.33 1.40
CA GLU A 94 11.38 -3.91 0.63
C GLU A 94 10.89 -4.69 -0.58
N ALA A 95 9.86 -5.53 -0.40
CA ALA A 95 9.27 -6.27 -1.50
C ALA A 95 8.65 -5.34 -2.55
N ALA A 96 8.03 -4.23 -2.13
CA ALA A 96 7.48 -3.23 -3.04
C ALA A 96 8.57 -2.51 -3.84
N CYS A 97 9.75 -2.22 -3.24
CA CYS A 97 10.89 -1.65 -3.94
C CYS A 97 11.38 -2.58 -5.07
N VAL A 98 11.51 -3.88 -4.76
CA VAL A 98 11.91 -4.89 -5.76
C VAL A 98 10.87 -4.98 -6.87
N LEU A 99 9.58 -5.07 -6.49
CA LEU A 99 8.47 -5.17 -7.44
C LEU A 99 8.39 -3.95 -8.37
N ALA A 100 8.58 -2.73 -7.83
CA ALA A 100 8.58 -1.51 -8.62
C ALA A 100 9.61 -1.56 -9.76
N GLY A 101 10.85 -1.96 -9.45
CA GLY A 101 11.89 -2.16 -10.46
C GLY A 101 11.53 -3.21 -11.52
N GLN A 102 10.88 -4.31 -11.09
CA GLN A 102 10.47 -5.40 -11.99
C GLN A 102 9.29 -5.02 -12.90
N LEU A 103 8.40 -4.14 -12.44
CA LEU A 103 7.25 -3.64 -13.20
C LEU A 103 7.57 -2.38 -14.03
N GLY A 104 8.75 -1.77 -13.84
CA GLY A 104 9.10 -0.49 -14.45
C GLY A 104 8.30 0.69 -13.91
N VAL A 105 7.87 0.62 -12.66
CA VAL A 105 7.16 1.69 -11.95
C VAL A 105 8.18 2.50 -11.16
N ASP A 106 8.25 3.81 -11.40
CA ASP A 106 9.26 4.71 -10.85
C ASP A 106 8.85 5.41 -9.55
N ARG A 107 7.66 5.08 -9.01
CA ARG A 107 7.10 5.72 -7.80
C ARG A 107 6.58 4.72 -6.81
N LEU A 108 7.00 4.95 -5.56
CA LEU A 108 6.44 4.32 -4.37
C LEU A 108 5.79 5.40 -3.50
N VAL A 109 4.57 5.15 -3.04
CA VAL A 109 3.86 6.00 -2.09
C VAL A 109 3.83 5.29 -0.75
N THR A 110 4.42 5.91 0.26
CA THR A 110 4.55 5.34 1.60
C THR A 110 4.47 6.43 2.66
N PHE A 111 4.51 6.03 3.94
CA PHE A 111 4.65 6.95 5.07
C PHE A 111 6.11 7.01 5.54
N SER A 112 6.53 8.18 6.04
CA SER A 112 7.82 8.32 6.74
C SER A 112 7.83 7.56 8.08
N GLY A 113 6.64 7.25 8.60
CA GLY A 113 6.45 6.55 9.85
C GLY A 113 6.35 7.48 11.07
N CYS A 114 5.97 6.89 12.20
CA CYS A 114 5.83 7.55 13.49
C CYS A 114 6.54 6.68 14.55
N PRO A 115 7.68 7.12 15.09
CA PRO A 115 8.41 6.39 16.14
C PRO A 115 7.76 6.57 17.49
N GLY A 116 8.25 5.86 18.50
CA GLY A 116 7.91 6.08 19.91
C GLY A 116 8.58 7.33 20.49
N SER A 117 8.09 7.79 21.64
CA SER A 117 8.63 8.94 22.40
C SER A 117 9.99 8.66 23.05
N ASP A 118 10.26 7.41 23.33
CA ASP A 118 11.46 6.94 24.03
C ASP A 118 11.77 5.48 23.64
N PRO A 119 12.94 4.93 24.04
CA PRO A 119 13.36 3.57 23.69
C PRO A 119 12.45 2.45 24.22
N ASP A 120 11.67 2.70 25.25
CA ASP A 120 10.79 1.72 25.89
C ASP A 120 9.32 1.85 25.42
N ALA A 121 9.02 2.83 24.58
CA ALA A 121 7.68 3.06 24.04
C ALA A 121 7.17 1.81 23.30
N LYS A 122 5.90 1.53 23.44
CA LYS A 122 5.20 0.43 22.75
C LYS A 122 4.31 0.92 21.61
N GLU A 123 3.98 2.20 21.65
CA GLU A 123 3.05 2.84 20.72
C GLU A 123 3.70 4.06 20.05
N PRO A 124 3.26 4.39 18.82
CA PRO A 124 3.72 5.60 18.15
C PRO A 124 3.35 6.86 18.93
N SER A 125 4.23 7.86 18.93
CA SER A 125 4.00 9.14 19.60
C SER A 125 3.11 10.07 18.77
N TRP A 126 2.25 10.83 19.48
CA TRP A 126 1.43 11.88 18.90
C TRP A 126 0.56 11.49 17.71
N VAL A 127 -0.21 10.41 17.89
CA VAL A 127 -1.31 10.12 17.01
C VAL A 127 -2.36 11.24 17.12
N THR A 128 -2.72 11.84 15.99
CA THR A 128 -3.61 13.00 15.92
C THR A 128 -4.91 12.75 15.16
N CYS A 129 -5.05 11.57 14.55
CA CYS A 129 -6.23 11.20 13.78
C CYS A 129 -6.55 9.71 13.95
N ALA A 130 -7.78 9.34 13.65
CA ALA A 130 -8.27 7.98 13.80
C ALA A 130 -7.88 7.03 12.64
N TRP A 131 -6.85 7.37 11.90
CA TRP A 131 -6.32 6.57 10.80
C TRP A 131 -4.79 6.64 10.78
N PRO A 132 -4.04 5.55 10.56
CA PRO A 132 -4.48 4.17 10.13
C PRO A 132 -5.36 3.42 11.14
N PRO A 133 -5.98 2.28 10.76
CA PRO A 133 -7.01 1.58 11.55
C PRO A 133 -6.62 1.15 12.96
N ASP A 134 -5.34 1.02 13.26
CA ASP A 134 -4.79 0.71 14.59
C ASP A 134 -4.66 1.94 15.49
N TYR A 135 -4.67 3.16 14.93
CA TYR A 135 -4.47 4.41 15.67
C TYR A 135 -5.63 4.86 16.56
N PRO A 136 -6.91 4.52 16.34
CA PRO A 136 -7.98 4.85 17.28
C PRO A 136 -7.71 4.42 18.71
N ARG A 137 -7.12 3.22 18.90
CA ARG A 137 -6.74 2.70 20.22
C ARG A 137 -5.62 3.54 20.85
N VAL A 138 -4.63 3.94 20.07
CA VAL A 138 -3.50 4.78 20.53
C VAL A 138 -3.99 6.18 20.87
N LEU A 139 -4.89 6.74 20.05
CA LEU A 139 -5.49 8.04 20.29
C LEU A 139 -6.29 8.05 21.59
N GLU A 140 -7.11 7.03 21.83
CA GLU A 140 -7.89 6.89 23.06
C GLU A 140 -6.96 6.78 24.29
N TRP A 141 -5.91 5.98 24.20
CA TRP A 141 -4.91 5.86 25.27
C TRP A 141 -4.24 7.20 25.56
N GLN A 142 -3.77 7.93 24.55
CA GLN A 142 -3.11 9.23 24.72
C GLN A 142 -3.99 10.28 25.42
N TRP A 143 -5.32 10.22 25.23
CA TRP A 143 -6.24 11.15 25.88
C TRP A 143 -6.63 10.77 27.30
N ASN A 144 -6.37 9.54 27.72
CA ASN A 144 -6.71 9.02 29.05
C ASN A 144 -5.52 9.00 30.03
N GLU A 145 -4.28 9.18 29.55
CA GLU A 145 -3.07 9.31 30.35
C GLU A 145 -2.75 10.79 30.65
#